data_95b0b35ba15079e2624190db1e89e20e
#
_entry.id   95b0b35ba15079e2624190db1e89e20e
#
_cell.length_a   1.000
_cell.length_b   1.000
_cell.length_c   1.000
_cell.angle_alpha   90.00
_cell.angle_beta   90.00
_cell.angle_gamma   90.00
#
_symmetry.space_group_name_H-M   'P 1'
#
loop_
_entity.id
_entity.type
_entity.pdbx_description
1 polymer ?
#
loop_
_entity_poly.entity_id
_entity_poly.type
_entity_poly.pdbx_seq_one_letter_code
_entity_poly.pdbx_strand_id
1 'polypeptide(L)'
;MKATLTFDDKFIVISDLTDIERKQLQLSFTKKIPNWFIIKKKNPFANVDLSFINSSNMIPTGLWMELVNICKKFNFSLTFSSDFNCRIKNCEFNEKIFYDYISDLFKSNEKIKPENYQTKGIYNVLSYKNCCLEVSTSGGKTLMAYMLFKFLYDNSECKHVLYVVPNTNLATQSLDKFLKYDDMNNVDSNYSYSEIHSEAKKKKEYNDNIIFGTYQSLCKKKKEFFEQFDCVFIDECAHAKADSIKNILKKCVNAKYKVGVTGTFPKDGTYENFIIQSYIGPVIFKYSSYELINESHRATPVNVKGILLNYVDIEKKEALRNLRMNVGKDTFELGGKVLSVEKEVARNSQLRFKYICDLASKTTKNTLILFGDIQNGYGRKIYNHLKENTDKSVFYVDGGISNDYRDNAKQSMENDETGNTIIVASIFTFGEGIDISNLHNVILVESTKSDSMVGQIIGRLMRKHESKESAILIDIGDDFRLGNDNKKNNYLYKHFIDRANNYKSRGFNYESYYVNLLETNLF
;
A
#
# COMPACT_ATOMS: atom_id res chain seq x y z
N MET A 1 -3.53 -20.25 30.50
CA MET A 1 -3.70 -18.78 30.62
C MET A 1 -5.13 -18.36 30.34
N LYS A 2 -5.60 -17.28 30.93
CA LYS A 2 -6.94 -16.73 30.74
C LYS A 2 -6.84 -15.27 30.28
N ALA A 3 -7.60 -14.90 29.24
CA ALA A 3 -7.67 -13.56 28.69
C ALA A 3 -8.98 -12.87 29.06
N THR A 4 -8.91 -11.67 29.59
CA THR A 4 -10.07 -10.87 30.05
C THR A 4 -9.93 -9.44 29.57
N LEU A 5 -10.99 -8.83 29.06
CA LEU A 5 -10.98 -7.41 28.67
C LEU A 5 -11.00 -6.50 29.89
N THR A 6 -10.28 -5.36 29.81
CA THR A 6 -10.44 -4.28 30.76
C THR A 6 -11.83 -3.65 30.68
N PHE A 7 -12.24 -2.89 31.68
CA PHE A 7 -13.57 -2.27 31.72
C PHE A 7 -13.83 -1.36 30.50
N ASP A 8 -12.80 -0.65 30.02
CA ASP A 8 -12.88 0.27 28.88
C ASP A 8 -12.57 -0.39 27.52
N ASP A 9 -12.48 -1.72 27.45
CA ASP A 9 -12.16 -2.53 26.26
C ASP A 9 -10.84 -2.18 25.55
N LYS A 10 -9.96 -1.40 26.18
CA LYS A 10 -8.70 -0.99 25.52
C LYS A 10 -7.58 -2.01 25.63
N PHE A 11 -7.61 -2.84 26.65
CA PHE A 11 -6.57 -3.83 26.92
C PHE A 11 -7.16 -5.21 27.23
N ILE A 12 -6.35 -6.22 26.97
CA ILE A 12 -6.57 -7.60 27.41
C ILE A 12 -5.60 -7.90 28.53
N VAL A 13 -6.11 -8.29 29.67
CA VAL A 13 -5.34 -8.79 30.82
C VAL A 13 -5.17 -10.30 30.67
N ILE A 14 -3.93 -10.78 30.73
CA ILE A 14 -3.62 -12.20 30.62
C ILE A 14 -3.20 -12.70 32.01
N SER A 15 -4.03 -13.55 32.61
CA SER A 15 -3.80 -14.20 33.90
C SER A 15 -3.44 -15.67 33.78
N ASP A 16 -3.14 -16.30 34.90
CA ASP A 16 -2.82 -17.72 35.02
C ASP A 16 -1.66 -18.17 34.10
N LEU A 17 -0.60 -17.35 34.06
CA LEU A 17 0.58 -17.56 33.27
C LEU A 17 1.64 -18.36 34.03
N THR A 18 2.16 -19.40 33.44
CA THR A 18 3.44 -19.99 33.85
C THR A 18 4.61 -19.06 33.48
N ASP A 19 5.76 -19.24 34.10
CA ASP A 19 6.95 -18.44 33.79
C ASP A 19 7.41 -18.64 32.32
N ILE A 20 7.26 -19.83 31.77
CA ILE A 20 7.57 -20.15 30.37
C ILE A 20 6.63 -19.36 29.44
N GLU A 21 5.34 -19.40 29.67
CA GLU A 21 4.33 -18.68 28.87
C GLU A 21 4.57 -17.17 28.95
N ARG A 22 4.82 -16.63 30.15
CA ARG A 22 5.12 -15.21 30.34
C ARG A 22 6.34 -14.77 29.54
N LYS A 23 7.44 -15.51 29.67
CA LYS A 23 8.69 -15.21 28.91
C LYS A 23 8.47 -15.28 27.41
N GLN A 24 7.74 -16.30 26.93
CA GLN A 24 7.47 -16.48 25.50
C GLN A 24 6.56 -15.38 24.95
N LEU A 25 5.53 -14.96 25.70
CA LEU A 25 4.67 -13.83 25.34
C LEU A 25 5.47 -12.52 25.29
N GLN A 26 6.31 -12.25 26.29
CA GLN A 26 7.18 -11.07 26.30
C GLN A 26 8.08 -11.02 25.05
N LEU A 27 8.73 -12.12 24.69
CA LEU A 27 9.54 -12.20 23.47
C LEU A 27 8.70 -11.99 22.21
N SER A 28 7.52 -12.59 22.12
CA SER A 28 6.65 -12.52 20.96
C SER A 28 6.02 -11.15 20.74
N PHE A 29 5.66 -10.45 21.83
CA PHE A 29 5.08 -9.11 21.80
C PHE A 29 6.11 -7.99 21.86
N THR A 30 7.41 -8.28 21.92
CA THR A 30 8.47 -7.28 21.83
C THR A 30 8.99 -7.21 20.40
N LYS A 31 9.01 -6.01 19.83
CA LYS A 31 9.42 -5.74 18.43
C LYS A 31 10.50 -4.67 18.40
N LYS A 32 11.44 -4.83 17.47
CA LYS A 32 12.44 -3.79 17.20
C LYS A 32 11.82 -2.65 16.41
N ILE A 33 12.05 -1.43 16.85
CA ILE A 33 11.59 -0.22 16.15
C ILE A 33 12.28 -0.10 14.77
N PRO A 34 11.64 0.58 13.79
CA PRO A 34 12.25 0.79 12.47
C PRO A 34 13.63 1.44 12.58
N ASN A 35 14.54 1.03 11.73
CA ASN A 35 15.93 1.56 11.70
C ASN A 35 16.71 1.40 13.03
N TRP A 36 16.32 0.43 13.89
CA TRP A 36 16.94 0.16 15.19
C TRP A 36 18.46 0.05 15.12
N PHE A 37 19.00 -0.47 14.02
CA PHE A 37 20.44 -0.63 13.83
C PHE A 37 21.16 0.72 13.63
N ILE A 38 20.53 1.74 12.99
CA ILE A 38 21.07 3.11 12.89
C ILE A 38 21.09 3.75 14.26
N ILE A 39 20.03 3.56 15.04
CA ILE A 39 19.91 4.09 16.39
C ILE A 39 20.99 3.46 17.29
N LYS A 40 21.15 2.13 17.25
CA LYS A 40 22.21 1.42 18.00
C LYS A 40 23.62 1.83 17.58
N LYS A 41 23.84 2.15 16.30
CA LYS A 41 25.14 2.65 15.83
C LYS A 41 25.46 4.03 16.42
N LYS A 42 24.47 4.94 16.49
CA LYS A 42 24.63 6.28 17.07
C LYS A 42 24.73 6.22 18.59
N ASN A 43 23.95 5.38 19.22
CA ASN A 43 23.94 5.16 20.67
C ASN A 43 23.76 3.67 20.98
N PRO A 44 24.85 2.93 21.28
CA PRO A 44 24.80 1.49 21.57
C PRO A 44 23.87 1.12 22.74
N PHE A 45 23.63 2.04 23.65
CA PHE A 45 22.77 1.84 24.83
C PHE A 45 21.30 2.23 24.58
N ALA A 46 20.96 2.77 23.41
CA ALA A 46 19.58 3.13 23.11
C ALA A 46 18.65 1.92 23.20
N ASN A 47 17.50 2.09 23.87
CA ASN A 47 16.46 1.07 23.83
C ASN A 47 15.77 1.10 22.45
N VAL A 48 15.86 0.01 21.73
CA VAL A 48 15.28 -0.16 20.39
C VAL A 48 14.17 -1.21 20.35
N ASP A 49 13.88 -1.80 21.49
CA ASP A 49 12.84 -2.81 21.64
C ASP A 49 11.58 -2.16 22.24
N LEU A 50 10.47 -2.26 21.52
CA LEU A 50 9.16 -1.83 22.01
C LEU A 50 8.35 -3.06 22.42
N SER A 51 7.93 -3.11 23.67
CA SER A 51 7.04 -4.15 24.15
C SER A 51 5.58 -3.72 24.03
N PHE A 52 4.76 -4.57 23.43
CA PHE A 52 3.31 -4.44 23.36
C PHE A 52 2.59 -5.16 24.50
N ILE A 53 3.34 -5.84 25.37
CA ILE A 53 2.85 -6.38 26.63
C ILE A 53 3.54 -5.64 27.78
N ASN A 54 2.79 -5.16 28.75
CA ASN A 54 3.33 -4.45 29.91
C ASN A 54 3.66 -5.39 31.08
N SER A 55 4.21 -4.84 32.17
CA SER A 55 4.56 -5.60 33.37
C SER A 55 3.36 -6.28 34.06
N SER A 56 2.15 -5.78 33.85
CA SER A 56 0.90 -6.36 34.34
C SER A 56 0.29 -7.39 33.38
N ASN A 57 1.05 -7.87 32.41
CA ASN A 57 0.63 -8.81 31.36
C ASN A 57 -0.59 -8.30 30.54
N MET A 58 -0.67 -7.00 30.29
CA MET A 58 -1.71 -6.41 29.47
C MET A 58 -1.20 -6.11 28.07
N ILE A 59 -2.01 -6.44 27.06
CA ILE A 59 -1.78 -6.13 25.64
C ILE A 59 -2.93 -5.27 25.12
N PRO A 60 -2.69 -4.40 24.10
CA PRO A 60 -3.78 -3.70 23.41
C PRO A 60 -4.82 -4.68 22.85
N THR A 61 -6.10 -4.35 23.01
CA THR A 61 -7.20 -5.23 22.56
C THR A 61 -7.11 -5.57 21.07
N GLY A 62 -6.66 -4.63 20.22
CA GLY A 62 -6.49 -4.89 18.79
C GLY A 62 -5.51 -6.02 18.45
N LEU A 63 -4.69 -6.48 19.40
CA LEU A 63 -3.75 -7.60 19.23
C LEU A 63 -4.31 -8.97 19.68
N TRP A 64 -5.62 -9.08 19.91
CA TRP A 64 -6.20 -10.34 20.40
C TRP A 64 -5.99 -11.52 19.44
N MET A 65 -6.05 -11.28 18.13
CA MET A 65 -5.78 -12.34 17.14
C MET A 65 -4.31 -12.78 17.17
N GLU A 66 -3.39 -11.83 17.36
CA GLU A 66 -1.96 -12.15 17.53
C GLU A 66 -1.72 -12.99 18.79
N LEU A 67 -2.43 -12.72 19.89
CA LEU A 67 -2.38 -13.56 21.07
C LEU A 67 -2.82 -15.01 20.76
N VAL A 68 -3.93 -15.17 20.04
CA VAL A 68 -4.42 -16.49 19.62
C VAL A 68 -3.39 -17.19 18.74
N ASN A 69 -2.80 -16.49 17.77
CA ASN A 69 -1.81 -17.06 16.86
C ASN A 69 -0.54 -17.49 17.59
N ILE A 70 -0.06 -16.70 18.54
CA ILE A 70 1.10 -17.03 19.37
C ILE A 70 0.80 -18.24 20.24
N CYS A 71 -0.37 -18.30 20.87
CA CYS A 71 -0.77 -19.45 21.67
C CYS A 71 -0.86 -20.74 20.84
N LYS A 72 -1.44 -20.69 19.64
CA LYS A 72 -1.46 -21.81 18.71
C LYS A 72 -0.05 -22.26 18.31
N LYS A 73 0.84 -21.32 18.00
CA LYS A 73 2.21 -21.60 17.58
C LYS A 73 3.01 -22.37 18.64
N PHE A 74 2.79 -22.06 19.92
CA PHE A 74 3.52 -22.65 21.05
C PHE A 74 2.72 -23.70 21.80
N ASN A 75 1.54 -24.10 21.29
CA ASN A 75 0.61 -25.04 21.94
C ASN A 75 0.22 -24.63 23.37
N PHE A 76 0.04 -23.34 23.61
CA PHE A 76 -0.43 -22.82 24.89
C PHE A 76 -1.96 -22.89 24.96
N SER A 77 -2.48 -23.34 26.09
CA SER A 77 -3.93 -23.33 26.36
C SER A 77 -4.39 -21.91 26.66
N LEU A 78 -5.29 -21.36 25.83
CA LEU A 78 -5.88 -20.04 26.00
C LEU A 78 -7.39 -20.15 26.17
N THR A 79 -7.91 -19.58 27.25
CA THR A 79 -9.35 -19.42 27.49
C THR A 79 -9.69 -17.94 27.55
N PHE A 80 -10.84 -17.56 27.02
CA PHE A 80 -11.38 -16.21 27.13
C PHE A 80 -12.43 -16.13 28.23
N SER A 81 -12.62 -14.94 28.82
CA SER A 81 -13.77 -14.71 29.72
C SER A 81 -15.09 -14.90 28.96
N SER A 82 -16.14 -15.24 29.67
CA SER A 82 -17.47 -15.54 29.07
C SER A 82 -18.05 -14.39 28.26
N ASP A 83 -17.75 -13.16 28.63
CA ASP A 83 -18.19 -11.92 27.99
C ASP A 83 -17.28 -11.46 26.84
N PHE A 84 -16.10 -12.06 26.67
CA PHE A 84 -15.09 -11.61 25.71
C PHE A 84 -15.65 -11.53 24.27
N ASN A 85 -16.30 -12.58 23.81
CA ASN A 85 -16.82 -12.64 22.46
C ASN A 85 -17.90 -11.58 22.20
N CYS A 86 -18.81 -11.34 23.16
CA CYS A 86 -19.87 -10.33 23.04
C CYS A 86 -19.32 -8.90 23.04
N ARG A 87 -18.18 -8.67 23.72
CA ARG A 87 -17.55 -7.33 23.78
C ARG A 87 -16.65 -7.06 22.58
N ILE A 88 -16.01 -8.09 22.01
CA ILE A 88 -15.18 -7.96 20.80
C ILE A 88 -16.03 -7.98 19.54
N LYS A 89 -17.06 -8.81 19.49
CA LYS A 89 -17.94 -8.95 18.33
C LYS A 89 -19.31 -8.38 18.65
N ASN A 90 -19.66 -7.30 17.96
CA ASN A 90 -20.98 -6.70 18.02
C ASN A 90 -21.97 -7.53 17.19
N CYS A 91 -23.07 -7.94 17.79
CA CYS A 91 -24.15 -8.67 17.10
C CYS A 91 -25.41 -7.81 16.93
N GLU A 92 -25.32 -6.49 17.05
CA GLU A 92 -26.47 -5.57 16.97
C GLU A 92 -27.12 -5.56 15.59
N PHE A 93 -26.33 -5.78 14.52
CA PHE A 93 -26.85 -5.78 13.17
C PHE A 93 -26.99 -7.19 12.62
N ASN A 94 -28.19 -7.51 12.14
CA ASN A 94 -28.45 -8.75 11.41
C ASN A 94 -27.86 -8.64 10.00
N GLU A 95 -27.14 -9.68 9.57
CA GLU A 95 -26.50 -9.75 8.27
C GLU A 95 -27.51 -9.49 7.12
N LYS A 96 -28.70 -10.08 7.19
CA LYS A 96 -29.75 -9.91 6.19
C LYS A 96 -30.21 -8.46 6.09
N ILE A 97 -30.41 -7.78 7.22
CA ILE A 97 -30.83 -6.36 7.24
C ILE A 97 -29.78 -5.49 6.53
N PHE A 98 -28.51 -5.75 6.78
CA PHE A 98 -27.43 -5.01 6.10
C PHE A 98 -27.40 -5.28 4.59
N TYR A 99 -27.51 -6.55 4.17
CA TYR A 99 -27.51 -6.88 2.74
C TYR A 99 -28.74 -6.33 2.01
N ASP A 100 -29.93 -6.38 2.62
CA ASP A 100 -31.16 -5.81 2.06
C ASP A 100 -30.99 -4.28 1.91
N TYR A 101 -30.46 -3.59 2.93
CA TYR A 101 -30.16 -2.15 2.87
C TYR A 101 -29.21 -1.80 1.71
N ILE A 102 -28.10 -2.52 1.54
CA ILE A 102 -27.15 -2.28 0.44
C ILE A 102 -27.82 -2.55 -0.92
N SER A 103 -28.60 -3.60 -1.03
CA SER A 103 -29.35 -3.89 -2.27
C SER A 103 -30.31 -2.76 -2.63
N ASP A 104 -31.03 -2.23 -1.67
CA ASP A 104 -31.96 -1.10 -1.87
C ASP A 104 -31.22 0.20 -2.19
N LEU A 105 -30.11 0.49 -1.52
CA LEU A 105 -29.28 1.69 -1.78
C LEU A 105 -28.78 1.75 -3.23
N PHE A 106 -28.44 0.62 -3.82
CA PHE A 106 -27.92 0.54 -5.21
C PHE A 106 -28.96 0.05 -6.22
N LYS A 107 -30.25 -0.03 -5.86
CA LYS A 107 -31.29 -0.60 -6.71
C LYS A 107 -31.47 0.14 -8.02
N SER A 108 -31.45 1.47 -7.98
CA SER A 108 -31.60 2.33 -9.17
C SER A 108 -30.30 2.57 -9.93
N ASN A 109 -29.18 2.06 -9.43
CA ASN A 109 -27.88 2.28 -10.03
C ASN A 109 -27.56 1.17 -11.05
N GLU A 110 -27.54 1.53 -12.34
CA GLU A 110 -27.20 0.58 -13.42
C GLU A 110 -25.68 0.41 -13.59
N LYS A 111 -24.87 1.37 -13.14
CA LYS A 111 -23.42 1.43 -13.43
C LYS A 111 -22.57 0.79 -12.33
N ILE A 112 -22.99 0.89 -11.07
CA ILE A 112 -22.24 0.41 -9.90
C ILE A 112 -23.12 -0.53 -9.09
N LYS A 113 -22.69 -1.77 -8.98
CA LYS A 113 -23.28 -2.77 -8.07
C LYS A 113 -22.17 -3.26 -7.15
N PRO A 114 -22.36 -3.15 -5.82
CA PRO A 114 -21.40 -3.72 -4.86
C PRO A 114 -21.24 -5.23 -5.07
N GLU A 115 -20.01 -5.69 -4.95
CA GLU A 115 -19.69 -7.11 -5.01
C GLU A 115 -19.90 -7.78 -3.65
N ASN A 116 -20.14 -9.08 -3.67
CA ASN A 116 -20.37 -9.86 -2.43
C ASN A 116 -19.22 -9.72 -1.42
N TYR A 117 -17.96 -9.69 -1.90
CA TYR A 117 -16.82 -9.53 -1.00
C TYR A 117 -16.78 -8.14 -0.35
N GLN A 118 -17.21 -7.09 -1.05
CA GLN A 118 -17.27 -5.74 -0.51
C GLN A 118 -18.33 -5.65 0.60
N THR A 119 -19.53 -6.17 0.32
CA THR A 119 -20.62 -6.20 1.29
C THR A 119 -20.23 -7.05 2.51
N LYS A 120 -19.66 -8.23 2.30
CA LYS A 120 -19.14 -9.10 3.37
C LYS A 120 -18.04 -8.42 4.19
N GLY A 121 -17.09 -7.73 3.54
CA GLY A 121 -16.03 -6.99 4.22
C GLY A 121 -16.60 -5.91 5.15
N ILE A 122 -17.61 -5.17 4.71
CA ILE A 122 -18.25 -4.11 5.53
C ILE A 122 -19.12 -4.71 6.63
N TYR A 123 -19.82 -5.80 6.37
CA TYR A 123 -20.54 -6.51 7.44
C TYR A 123 -19.60 -6.97 8.57
N ASN A 124 -18.41 -7.44 8.23
CA ASN A 124 -17.39 -7.73 9.22
C ASN A 124 -16.98 -6.47 10.02
N VAL A 125 -16.86 -5.30 9.37
CA VAL A 125 -16.60 -4.04 10.10
C VAL A 125 -17.71 -3.72 11.10
N LEU A 126 -18.98 -3.86 10.70
CA LEU A 126 -20.12 -3.66 11.61
C LEU A 126 -20.07 -4.61 12.80
N SER A 127 -19.63 -5.86 12.56
CA SER A 127 -19.51 -6.88 13.61
C SER A 127 -18.37 -6.62 14.58
N TYR A 128 -17.22 -6.09 14.13
CA TYR A 128 -16.02 -5.94 14.98
C TYR A 128 -15.72 -4.51 15.42
N LYS A 129 -16.36 -3.50 14.83
CA LYS A 129 -16.19 -2.06 15.09
C LYS A 129 -14.75 -1.55 14.92
N ASN A 130 -13.76 -2.23 15.53
CA ASN A 130 -12.34 -1.87 15.49
C ASN A 130 -11.55 -2.95 14.75
N CYS A 131 -11.20 -2.69 13.48
CA CYS A 131 -10.59 -3.71 12.63
C CYS A 131 -9.89 -3.16 11.40
N CYS A 132 -9.07 -4.00 10.80
CA CYS A 132 -8.44 -3.73 9.50
C CYS A 132 -8.98 -4.69 8.43
N LEU A 133 -9.04 -4.15 7.19
CA LEU A 133 -9.34 -4.90 5.98
C LEU A 133 -8.14 -4.85 5.04
N GLU A 134 -7.69 -5.99 4.58
CA GLU A 134 -6.70 -6.08 3.51
C GLU A 134 -7.42 -6.35 2.20
N VAL A 135 -7.67 -5.29 1.41
CA VAL A 135 -8.38 -5.36 0.14
C VAL A 135 -7.49 -4.81 -0.94
N SER A 136 -7.21 -5.63 -1.95
CA SER A 136 -6.32 -5.28 -3.06
C SER A 136 -6.65 -3.93 -3.68
N THR A 137 -5.65 -3.25 -4.22
CA THR A 137 -5.85 -2.06 -5.04
C THR A 137 -6.83 -2.39 -6.17
N SER A 138 -7.71 -1.47 -6.51
CA SER A 138 -8.87 -1.66 -7.41
C SER A 138 -10.02 -2.52 -6.85
N GLY A 139 -9.93 -3.02 -5.62
CA GLY A 139 -11.02 -3.74 -4.94
C GLY A 139 -12.17 -2.86 -4.42
N GLY A 140 -12.19 -1.56 -4.77
CA GLY A 140 -13.31 -0.66 -4.44
C GLY A 140 -13.35 -0.19 -2.98
N LYS A 141 -12.19 -0.01 -2.33
CA LYS A 141 -12.08 0.46 -0.92
C LYS A 141 -12.91 1.70 -0.63
N THR A 142 -12.95 2.68 -1.55
CA THR A 142 -13.76 3.90 -1.39
C THR A 142 -15.27 3.60 -1.41
N LEU A 143 -15.72 2.65 -2.26
CA LEU A 143 -17.12 2.20 -2.27
C LEU A 143 -17.48 1.49 -0.96
N MET A 144 -16.57 0.66 -0.44
CA MET A 144 -16.75 0.02 0.86
C MET A 144 -16.91 1.03 1.98
N ALA A 145 -16.08 2.08 1.99
CA ALA A 145 -16.20 3.16 2.97
C ALA A 145 -17.53 3.92 2.84
N TYR A 146 -17.99 4.19 1.60
CA TYR A 146 -19.27 4.82 1.34
C TYR A 146 -20.44 3.98 1.86
N MET A 147 -20.45 2.67 1.59
CA MET A 147 -21.48 1.75 2.10
C MET A 147 -21.53 1.74 3.64
N LEU A 148 -20.36 1.70 4.28
CA LEU A 148 -20.25 1.75 5.74
C LEU A 148 -20.84 3.04 6.28
N PHE A 149 -20.42 4.19 5.74
CA PHE A 149 -20.90 5.48 6.18
C PHE A 149 -22.42 5.58 6.02
N LYS A 150 -22.95 5.26 4.84
CA LYS A 150 -24.39 5.35 4.56
C LYS A 150 -25.20 4.51 5.54
N PHE A 151 -24.81 3.26 5.74
CA PHE A 151 -25.49 2.39 6.67
C PHE A 151 -25.47 2.92 8.10
N LEU A 152 -24.31 3.35 8.60
CA LEU A 152 -24.17 3.89 9.96
C LEU A 152 -24.92 5.22 10.15
N TYR A 153 -24.93 6.08 9.15
CA TYR A 153 -25.64 7.36 9.20
C TYR A 153 -27.17 7.17 9.21
N ASP A 154 -27.69 6.38 8.28
CA ASP A 154 -29.13 6.17 8.12
C ASP A 154 -29.73 5.37 9.30
N ASN A 155 -28.93 4.54 9.97
CA ASN A 155 -29.32 3.85 11.20
C ASN A 155 -29.01 4.64 12.49
N SER A 156 -28.64 5.91 12.39
CA SER A 156 -28.34 6.81 13.52
C SER A 156 -27.19 6.37 14.43
N GLU A 157 -26.32 5.48 13.95
CA GLU A 157 -25.16 4.99 14.71
C GLU A 157 -23.97 5.96 14.70
N CYS A 158 -23.77 6.65 13.58
CA CYS A 158 -22.72 7.64 13.42
C CYS A 158 -23.24 8.89 12.70
N LYS A 159 -22.97 10.05 13.28
CA LYS A 159 -23.26 11.36 12.67
C LYS A 159 -22.05 11.99 12.02
N HIS A 160 -20.87 11.76 12.56
CA HIS A 160 -19.62 12.36 12.10
C HIS A 160 -18.55 11.31 11.83
N VAL A 161 -18.04 11.32 10.61
CA VAL A 161 -16.98 10.39 10.15
C VAL A 161 -15.73 11.15 9.75
N LEU A 162 -14.59 10.74 10.24
CA LEU A 162 -13.29 11.21 9.80
C LEU A 162 -12.70 10.20 8.80
N TYR A 163 -12.54 10.61 7.54
CA TYR A 163 -11.91 9.83 6.49
C TYR A 163 -10.47 10.29 6.31
N VAL A 164 -9.52 9.47 6.73
CA VAL A 164 -8.09 9.80 6.76
C VAL A 164 -7.37 9.20 5.56
N VAL A 165 -6.61 10.02 4.83
CA VAL A 165 -5.87 9.63 3.62
C VAL A 165 -4.41 10.08 3.66
N PRO A 166 -3.51 9.44 2.88
CA PRO A 166 -2.09 9.78 2.87
C PRO A 166 -1.75 11.13 2.21
N ASN A 167 -2.50 11.57 1.21
CA ASN A 167 -2.20 12.79 0.44
C ASN A 167 -3.45 13.54 -0.03
N THR A 168 -3.23 14.77 -0.49
CA THR A 168 -4.26 15.71 -0.94
C THR A 168 -5.11 15.15 -2.09
N ASN A 169 -4.47 14.57 -3.12
CA ASN A 169 -5.17 14.06 -4.28
C ASN A 169 -6.17 12.94 -3.92
N LEU A 170 -5.79 12.07 -2.97
CA LEU A 170 -6.70 11.03 -2.49
C LEU A 170 -7.86 11.60 -1.66
N ALA A 171 -7.67 12.72 -0.94
CA ALA A 171 -8.76 13.39 -0.23
C ALA A 171 -9.82 13.86 -1.22
N THR A 172 -9.42 14.67 -2.20
CA THR A 172 -10.32 15.21 -3.23
C THR A 172 -10.96 14.10 -4.07
N GLN A 173 -10.19 13.10 -4.53
CA GLN A 173 -10.73 11.96 -5.28
C GLN A 173 -11.76 11.14 -4.46
N SER A 174 -11.55 11.00 -3.16
CA SER A 174 -12.49 10.27 -2.31
C SER A 174 -13.79 11.05 -2.11
N LEU A 175 -13.68 12.36 -1.89
CA LEU A 175 -14.85 13.26 -1.84
C LEU A 175 -15.64 13.22 -3.15
N ASP A 176 -14.99 13.40 -4.29
CA ASP A 176 -15.62 13.36 -5.61
C ASP A 176 -16.37 12.04 -5.86
N LYS A 177 -15.77 10.92 -5.42
CA LYS A 177 -16.43 9.61 -5.53
C LYS A 177 -17.66 9.50 -4.63
N PHE A 178 -17.61 10.02 -3.41
CA PHE A 178 -18.77 10.01 -2.51
C PHE A 178 -19.91 10.83 -3.09
N LEU A 179 -19.64 12.05 -3.58
CA LEU A 179 -20.63 12.88 -4.27
C LEU A 179 -21.22 12.17 -5.50
N LYS A 180 -20.36 11.52 -6.29
CA LYS A 180 -20.79 10.73 -7.45
C LYS A 180 -21.67 9.55 -7.04
N TYR A 181 -21.37 8.87 -5.94
CA TYR A 181 -22.19 7.75 -5.47
C TYR A 181 -23.55 8.24 -4.96
N ASP A 182 -23.62 9.39 -4.30
CA ASP A 182 -24.90 10.02 -3.91
C ASP A 182 -25.76 10.34 -5.13
N ASP A 183 -25.19 11.01 -6.13
CA ASP A 183 -25.88 11.35 -7.39
C ASP A 183 -26.39 10.10 -8.11
N MET A 184 -25.54 9.10 -8.28
CA MET A 184 -25.88 7.85 -9.00
C MET A 184 -26.93 6.99 -8.27
N ASN A 185 -27.05 7.11 -6.97
CA ASN A 185 -28.03 6.39 -6.17
C ASN A 185 -29.28 7.23 -5.85
N ASN A 186 -29.39 8.43 -6.43
CA ASN A 186 -30.49 9.38 -6.17
C ASN A 186 -30.70 9.64 -4.66
N VAL A 187 -29.60 9.80 -3.94
CA VAL A 187 -29.62 10.06 -2.50
C VAL A 187 -29.80 11.56 -2.27
N ASP A 188 -30.98 11.97 -1.76
CA ASP A 188 -31.16 13.31 -1.18
C ASP A 188 -30.36 13.37 0.12
N SER A 189 -29.14 13.93 0.06
CA SER A 189 -28.25 13.96 1.20
C SER A 189 -28.61 15.07 2.18
N ASN A 190 -29.04 14.70 3.40
CA ASN A 190 -29.16 15.62 4.54
C ASN A 190 -27.82 15.74 5.31
N TYR A 191 -26.69 15.39 4.69
CA TYR A 191 -25.37 15.43 5.29
C TYR A 191 -24.40 16.25 4.44
N SER A 192 -23.35 16.73 5.08
CA SER A 192 -22.37 17.63 4.47
C SER A 192 -20.96 17.02 4.45
N TYR A 193 -20.19 17.49 3.49
CA TYR A 193 -18.81 17.08 3.27
C TYR A 193 -17.81 18.22 3.42
N SER A 194 -16.61 17.96 3.89
CA SER A 194 -15.49 18.90 3.83
C SER A 194 -14.13 18.21 3.73
N GLU A 195 -13.12 19.01 3.39
CA GLU A 195 -11.75 18.58 3.24
C GLU A 195 -10.80 19.34 4.17
N ILE A 196 -9.78 18.67 4.68
CA ILE A 196 -8.71 19.24 5.48
C ILE A 196 -7.35 18.81 4.93
N HIS A 197 -6.78 19.64 4.06
CA HIS A 197 -5.44 19.47 3.50
C HIS A 197 -4.81 20.82 3.14
N SER A 198 -3.58 20.82 2.60
CA SER A 198 -2.83 22.06 2.35
C SER A 198 -3.46 22.99 1.32
N GLU A 199 -4.18 22.43 0.36
CA GLU A 199 -4.79 23.15 -0.78
C GLU A 199 -6.27 23.45 -0.56
N ALA A 200 -6.93 22.84 0.45
CA ALA A 200 -8.32 23.10 0.75
C ALA A 200 -8.55 24.50 1.34
N LYS A 201 -9.71 25.08 1.02
CA LYS A 201 -10.14 26.32 1.66
C LYS A 201 -10.28 26.11 3.17
N LYS A 202 -9.57 26.90 3.96
CA LYS A 202 -9.65 26.82 5.42
C LYS A 202 -11.03 27.27 5.89
N LYS A 203 -11.74 26.41 6.59
CA LYS A 203 -12.97 26.76 7.30
C LYS A 203 -12.62 27.23 8.72
N LYS A 204 -13.45 28.09 9.28
CA LYS A 204 -13.34 28.53 10.68
C LYS A 204 -13.68 27.39 11.64
N GLU A 205 -14.70 26.63 11.29
CA GLU A 205 -15.18 25.44 11.99
C GLU A 205 -15.45 24.29 11.01
N TYR A 206 -15.32 23.07 11.48
CA TYR A 206 -15.52 21.85 10.69
C TYR A 206 -16.55 20.97 11.42
N ASN A 207 -17.83 21.21 11.12
CA ASN A 207 -18.97 20.49 11.70
C ASN A 207 -19.67 19.59 10.67
N ASP A 208 -19.01 19.33 9.55
CA ASP A 208 -19.57 18.50 8.48
C ASP A 208 -19.63 17.03 8.91
N ASN A 209 -20.59 16.29 8.34
CA ASN A 209 -20.82 14.89 8.71
C ASN A 209 -19.67 13.98 8.26
N ILE A 210 -19.04 14.27 7.10
CA ILE A 210 -17.85 13.56 6.66
C ILE A 210 -16.74 14.56 6.38
N ILE A 211 -15.58 14.32 7.00
CA ILE A 211 -14.39 15.12 6.82
C ILE A 211 -13.28 14.28 6.23
N PHE A 212 -12.87 14.61 5.01
CA PHE A 212 -11.72 14.00 4.35
C PHE A 212 -10.45 14.76 4.74
N GLY A 213 -9.48 14.09 5.36
CA GLY A 213 -8.28 14.77 5.85
C GLY A 213 -7.00 14.01 5.62
N THR A 214 -5.92 14.76 5.30
CA THR A 214 -4.59 14.16 5.22
C THR A 214 -3.96 14.00 6.60
N TYR A 215 -3.16 12.93 6.79
CA TYR A 215 -2.43 12.71 8.05
C TYR A 215 -1.67 13.95 8.51
N GLN A 216 -0.97 14.64 7.59
CA GLN A 216 -0.13 15.79 7.93
C GLN A 216 -0.95 16.97 8.46
N SER A 217 -2.13 17.21 7.88
CA SER A 217 -3.01 18.30 8.29
C SER A 217 -3.76 17.97 9.58
N LEU A 218 -4.20 16.72 9.72
CA LEU A 218 -4.93 16.25 10.89
C LEU A 218 -4.04 16.18 12.14
N CYS A 219 -2.78 15.75 12.02
CA CYS A 219 -1.87 15.71 13.18
C CYS A 219 -1.72 17.07 13.89
N LYS A 220 -1.93 18.19 13.15
CA LYS A 220 -1.84 19.55 13.67
C LYS A 220 -3.09 20.01 14.45
N LYS A 221 -4.21 19.26 14.33
CA LYS A 221 -5.46 19.59 15.01
C LYS A 221 -5.40 19.24 16.50
N LYS A 222 -6.09 20.03 17.31
CA LYS A 222 -6.23 19.80 18.75
C LYS A 222 -7.16 18.62 19.04
N LYS A 223 -7.15 18.15 20.29
CA LYS A 223 -7.97 17.00 20.73
C LYS A 223 -9.46 17.25 20.56
N GLU A 224 -9.93 18.46 20.89
CA GLU A 224 -11.34 18.85 20.82
C GLU A 224 -11.94 18.68 19.42
N PHE A 225 -11.13 18.88 18.36
CA PHE A 225 -11.55 18.61 16.99
C PHE A 225 -11.93 17.14 16.75
N PHE A 226 -11.24 16.21 17.42
CA PHE A 226 -11.43 14.78 17.22
C PHE A 226 -12.55 14.18 18.07
N GLU A 227 -13.04 14.89 19.08
CA GLU A 227 -14.08 14.40 20.00
C GLU A 227 -15.45 14.31 19.36
N GLN A 228 -15.67 14.97 18.21
CA GLN A 228 -16.91 14.92 17.47
C GLN A 228 -17.13 13.63 16.66
N PHE A 229 -16.06 12.87 16.35
CA PHE A 229 -16.15 11.75 15.42
C PHE A 229 -16.58 10.45 16.10
N ASP A 230 -17.64 9.85 15.54
CA ASP A 230 -18.15 8.53 15.93
C ASP A 230 -17.44 7.39 15.19
N CYS A 231 -16.94 7.68 13.98
CA CYS A 231 -16.21 6.73 13.14
C CYS A 231 -14.93 7.36 12.56
N VAL A 232 -13.85 6.62 12.58
CA VAL A 232 -12.59 6.98 11.92
C VAL A 232 -12.25 5.89 10.90
N PHE A 233 -12.27 6.26 9.62
CA PHE A 233 -11.89 5.39 8.53
C PHE A 233 -10.53 5.83 7.98
N ILE A 234 -9.56 4.91 7.95
CA ILE A 234 -8.18 5.19 7.54
C ILE A 234 -7.88 4.43 6.26
N ASP A 235 -7.85 5.17 5.14
CA ASP A 235 -7.45 4.59 3.86
C ASP A 235 -5.93 4.52 3.76
N GLU A 236 -5.44 3.45 3.15
CA GLU A 236 -4.03 3.11 3.05
C GLU A 236 -3.31 3.15 4.42
N CYS A 237 -3.92 2.52 5.43
CA CYS A 237 -3.42 2.54 6.81
C CYS A 237 -2.00 1.97 6.97
N ALA A 238 -1.56 1.11 6.06
CA ALA A 238 -0.19 0.57 6.04
C ALA A 238 0.88 1.59 5.62
N HIS A 239 0.48 2.67 4.92
CA HIS A 239 1.40 3.69 4.41
C HIS A 239 1.59 4.86 5.38
N ALA A 240 0.74 5.00 6.37
CA ALA A 240 0.90 6.05 7.36
C ALA A 240 2.10 5.75 8.28
N LYS A 241 2.85 6.79 8.61
CA LYS A 241 3.83 6.67 9.69
C LYS A 241 3.09 6.24 10.96
N ALA A 242 3.61 5.22 11.64
CA ALA A 242 3.02 4.68 12.87
C ALA A 242 2.66 5.77 13.90
N ASP A 243 3.51 6.81 14.04
CA ASP A 243 3.25 7.93 14.93
C ASP A 243 2.08 8.82 14.49
N SER A 244 1.82 8.94 13.19
CA SER A 244 0.68 9.73 12.70
C SER A 244 -0.65 9.04 13.03
N ILE A 245 -0.76 7.72 12.78
CA ILE A 245 -1.94 6.92 13.16
C ILE A 245 -2.17 7.02 14.66
N LYS A 246 -1.12 6.76 15.44
CA LYS A 246 -1.15 6.84 16.89
C LYS A 246 -1.65 8.19 17.39
N ASN A 247 -1.12 9.31 16.84
CA ASN A 247 -1.48 10.67 17.26
C ASN A 247 -2.93 11.03 16.92
N ILE A 248 -3.45 10.58 15.79
CA ILE A 248 -4.84 10.80 15.41
C ILE A 248 -5.77 9.95 16.27
N LEU A 249 -5.55 8.63 16.31
CA LEU A 249 -6.46 7.70 16.98
C LEU A 249 -6.50 7.86 18.51
N LYS A 250 -5.42 8.31 19.13
CA LYS A 250 -5.42 8.66 20.57
C LYS A 250 -6.32 9.85 20.90
N LYS A 251 -6.54 10.76 19.94
CA LYS A 251 -7.41 11.93 20.13
C LYS A 251 -8.89 11.60 19.82
N CYS A 252 -9.17 10.58 19.00
CA CYS A 252 -10.52 10.13 18.65
C CYS A 252 -11.12 9.27 19.79
N VAL A 253 -11.35 9.88 20.94
CA VAL A 253 -11.75 9.16 22.16
C VAL A 253 -13.19 8.66 22.11
N ASN A 254 -14.06 9.31 21.34
CA ASN A 254 -15.48 8.98 21.20
C ASN A 254 -15.77 8.06 20.01
N ALA A 255 -14.76 7.77 19.17
CA ALA A 255 -14.97 6.93 17.99
C ALA A 255 -15.34 5.49 18.38
N LYS A 256 -16.57 5.12 18.04
CA LYS A 256 -17.11 3.76 18.20
C LYS A 256 -16.50 2.81 17.16
N TYR A 257 -16.25 3.30 15.94
CA TYR A 257 -15.70 2.55 14.83
C TYR A 257 -14.32 3.09 14.46
N LYS A 258 -13.30 2.22 14.42
CA LYS A 258 -11.95 2.51 13.94
C LYS A 258 -11.60 1.49 12.87
N VAL A 259 -11.60 1.93 11.63
CA VAL A 259 -11.47 1.05 10.46
C VAL A 259 -10.22 1.42 9.68
N GLY A 260 -9.34 0.46 9.47
CA GLY A 260 -8.18 0.62 8.60
C GLY A 260 -8.34 -0.22 7.33
N VAL A 261 -8.09 0.37 6.17
CA VAL A 261 -8.10 -0.37 4.91
C VAL A 261 -6.78 -0.16 4.17
N THR A 262 -6.25 -1.21 3.55
CA THR A 262 -5.03 -1.12 2.74
C THR A 262 -4.99 -2.20 1.69
N GLY A 263 -4.26 -1.96 0.59
CA GLY A 263 -4.04 -2.95 -0.47
C GLY A 263 -3.04 -4.04 -0.09
N THR A 264 -2.16 -3.75 0.85
CA THR A 264 -1.13 -4.67 1.34
C THR A 264 -0.84 -4.37 2.79
N PHE A 265 -1.12 -5.31 3.67
CA PHE A 265 -0.82 -5.17 5.09
C PHE A 265 0.67 -5.47 5.36
N PRO A 266 1.31 -4.84 6.35
CA PRO A 266 2.69 -5.18 6.73
C PRO A 266 2.81 -6.64 7.14
N LYS A 267 3.97 -7.24 6.88
CA LYS A 267 4.23 -8.66 7.21
C LYS A 267 3.94 -8.94 8.68
N ASP A 268 3.35 -10.12 8.93
CA ASP A 268 3.03 -10.57 10.28
C ASP A 268 4.28 -10.56 11.18
N GLY A 269 4.09 -10.15 12.41
CA GLY A 269 5.15 -10.09 13.40
C GLY A 269 6.10 -8.89 13.30
N THR A 270 5.92 -7.97 12.34
CA THR A 270 6.71 -6.73 12.26
C THR A 270 6.19 -5.66 13.22
N TYR A 271 7.01 -4.66 13.50
CA TYR A 271 6.64 -3.51 14.33
C TYR A 271 5.45 -2.75 13.75
N GLU A 272 5.47 -2.49 12.45
CA GLU A 272 4.42 -1.76 11.73
C GLU A 272 3.08 -2.49 11.80
N ASN A 273 3.10 -3.83 11.62
CA ASN A 273 1.92 -4.67 11.75
C ASN A 273 1.30 -4.54 13.15
N PHE A 274 2.12 -4.67 14.20
CA PHE A 274 1.68 -4.58 15.59
C PHE A 274 1.15 -3.19 15.97
N ILE A 275 1.79 -2.11 15.50
CA ILE A 275 1.33 -0.73 15.77
C ILE A 275 -0.05 -0.50 15.16
N ILE A 276 -0.26 -0.88 13.89
CA ILE A 276 -1.54 -0.66 13.21
C ILE A 276 -2.64 -1.41 13.95
N GLN A 277 -2.45 -2.69 14.22
CA GLN A 277 -3.43 -3.51 14.93
C GLN A 277 -3.68 -2.99 16.36
N SER A 278 -2.66 -2.53 17.08
CA SER A 278 -2.79 -2.01 18.44
C SER A 278 -3.73 -0.80 18.54
N TYR A 279 -3.79 0.03 17.52
CA TYR A 279 -4.57 1.28 17.53
C TYR A 279 -5.88 1.19 16.75
N ILE A 280 -5.94 0.35 15.72
CA ILE A 280 -7.14 0.17 14.90
C ILE A 280 -7.87 -1.10 15.31
N GLY A 281 -7.21 -2.24 15.22
CA GLY A 281 -7.77 -3.57 15.45
C GLY A 281 -7.15 -4.61 14.54
N PRO A 282 -7.49 -5.89 14.68
CA PRO A 282 -6.93 -6.98 13.89
C PRO A 282 -7.38 -6.93 12.43
N VAL A 283 -6.65 -7.62 11.55
CA VAL A 283 -7.07 -7.86 10.17
C VAL A 283 -8.13 -8.96 10.16
N ILE A 284 -9.39 -8.59 9.93
CA ILE A 284 -10.54 -9.51 9.98
C ILE A 284 -11.02 -9.98 8.61
N PHE A 285 -10.60 -9.29 7.56
CA PHE A 285 -11.00 -9.60 6.20
C PHE A 285 -9.84 -9.38 5.24
N LYS A 286 -9.66 -10.32 4.32
CA LYS A 286 -8.66 -10.23 3.24
C LYS A 286 -9.33 -10.55 1.92
N TYR A 287 -9.00 -9.77 0.89
CA TYR A 287 -9.39 -10.03 -0.49
C TYR A 287 -8.23 -9.66 -1.41
N SER A 288 -7.56 -10.68 -1.90
CA SER A 288 -6.30 -10.57 -2.64
C SER A 288 -6.51 -10.13 -4.10
N SER A 289 -5.41 -9.78 -4.77
CA SER A 289 -5.42 -9.53 -6.21
C SER A 289 -5.81 -10.77 -7.01
N TYR A 290 -5.44 -11.95 -6.54
CA TYR A 290 -5.81 -13.22 -7.17
C TYR A 290 -7.33 -13.44 -7.16
N GLU A 291 -7.99 -13.25 -6.01
CA GLU A 291 -9.45 -13.36 -5.87
C GLU A 291 -10.15 -12.29 -6.73
N LEU A 292 -9.60 -11.06 -6.77
CA LEU A 292 -10.16 -9.97 -7.55
C LEU A 292 -10.14 -10.25 -9.07
N ILE A 293 -9.10 -10.91 -9.56
CA ILE A 293 -8.97 -11.30 -10.97
C ILE A 293 -9.81 -12.54 -11.29
N ASN A 294 -9.67 -13.59 -10.50
CA ASN A 294 -10.16 -14.92 -10.87
C ASN A 294 -11.56 -15.24 -10.36
N GLU A 295 -11.99 -14.65 -9.25
CA GLU A 295 -13.32 -14.93 -8.68
C GLU A 295 -14.34 -13.85 -9.04
N SER A 296 -14.00 -12.57 -8.82
CA SER A 296 -14.94 -11.48 -9.10
C SER A 296 -14.87 -10.96 -10.54
N HIS A 297 -13.81 -11.28 -11.28
CA HIS A 297 -13.55 -10.77 -12.63
C HIS A 297 -13.61 -9.22 -12.73
N ARG A 298 -13.33 -8.51 -11.63
CA ARG A 298 -13.39 -7.03 -11.55
C ARG A 298 -12.07 -6.35 -11.89
N ALA A 299 -11.04 -7.14 -12.15
CA ALA A 299 -9.72 -6.63 -12.50
C ALA A 299 -9.19 -7.28 -13.78
N THR A 300 -8.35 -6.53 -14.49
CA THR A 300 -7.61 -7.03 -15.65
C THR A 300 -6.50 -7.97 -15.18
N PRO A 301 -6.33 -9.15 -15.75
CA PRO A 301 -5.21 -10.03 -15.49
C PRO A 301 -3.87 -9.34 -15.78
N VAL A 302 -2.88 -9.52 -14.91
CA VAL A 302 -1.54 -8.95 -15.07
C VAL A 302 -0.52 -10.08 -15.24
N ASN A 303 0.18 -10.07 -16.35
CA ASN A 303 1.32 -10.95 -16.63
C ASN A 303 2.61 -10.22 -16.26
N VAL A 304 3.45 -10.81 -15.43
CA VAL A 304 4.71 -10.22 -15.00
C VAL A 304 5.87 -10.88 -15.74
N LYS A 305 6.64 -10.07 -16.45
CA LYS A 305 7.86 -10.50 -17.16
C LYS A 305 9.08 -9.92 -16.44
N GLY A 306 9.77 -10.75 -15.67
CA GLY A 306 11.03 -10.37 -15.05
C GLY A 306 12.17 -10.51 -16.05
N ILE A 307 12.87 -9.44 -16.36
CA ILE A 307 14.02 -9.46 -17.27
C ILE A 307 15.29 -9.17 -16.46
N LEU A 308 16.13 -10.17 -16.33
CA LEU A 308 17.40 -10.05 -15.63
C LEU A 308 18.54 -9.78 -16.64
N LEU A 309 19.09 -8.58 -16.57
CA LEU A 309 20.17 -8.13 -17.46
C LEU A 309 21.53 -8.58 -16.93
N ASN A 310 22.28 -9.33 -17.73
CA ASN A 310 23.64 -9.74 -17.44
C ASN A 310 24.64 -8.81 -18.10
N TYR A 311 25.49 -8.18 -17.30
CA TYR A 311 26.46 -7.21 -17.75
C TYR A 311 27.77 -7.89 -18.24
N VAL A 312 28.48 -7.20 -19.08
CA VAL A 312 29.81 -7.61 -19.52
C VAL A 312 30.81 -7.55 -18.35
N ASP A 313 31.85 -8.39 -18.40
CA ASP A 313 32.82 -8.49 -17.32
C ASP A 313 33.54 -7.18 -16.99
N ILE A 314 33.74 -6.30 -17.97
CA ILE A 314 34.34 -4.98 -17.77
C ILE A 314 33.46 -4.11 -16.90
N GLU A 315 32.15 -4.00 -17.20
CA GLU A 315 31.19 -3.25 -16.40
C GLU A 315 31.06 -3.83 -15.00
N LYS A 316 31.02 -5.17 -14.88
CA LYS A 316 31.03 -5.86 -13.59
C LYS A 316 32.28 -5.56 -12.77
N LYS A 317 33.44 -5.57 -13.39
CA LYS A 317 34.72 -5.23 -12.73
C LYS A 317 34.76 -3.78 -12.30
N GLU A 318 34.24 -2.86 -13.11
CA GLU A 318 34.16 -1.46 -12.78
C GLU A 318 33.21 -1.22 -11.61
N ALA A 319 32.01 -1.83 -11.62
CA ALA A 319 31.09 -1.80 -10.49
C ALA A 319 31.76 -2.28 -9.20
N LEU A 320 32.47 -3.41 -9.26
CA LEU A 320 33.17 -3.95 -8.10
C LEU A 320 34.36 -3.10 -7.66
N ARG A 321 35.08 -2.48 -8.59
CA ARG A 321 36.17 -1.54 -8.29
C ARG A 321 35.66 -0.30 -7.58
N ASN A 322 34.59 0.32 -8.09
CA ASN A 322 33.96 1.48 -7.49
C ASN A 322 33.38 1.16 -6.11
N LEU A 323 32.80 -0.02 -5.92
CA LEU A 323 32.39 -0.54 -4.63
C LEU A 323 33.53 -0.58 -3.61
N ARG A 324 34.70 -1.08 -4.01
CA ARG A 324 35.87 -1.18 -3.12
C ARG A 324 36.50 0.17 -2.79
N MET A 325 36.46 1.12 -3.72
CA MET A 325 37.05 2.45 -3.54
C MET A 325 36.19 3.39 -2.70
N ASN A 326 34.86 3.29 -2.79
CA ASN A 326 33.92 4.20 -2.14
C ASN A 326 33.40 3.71 -0.77
N VAL A 327 33.82 2.52 -0.35
CA VAL A 327 33.29 1.90 0.84
C VAL A 327 34.36 1.80 1.92
N GLY A 328 34.18 2.60 2.99
CA GLY A 328 34.98 2.47 4.21
C GLY A 328 34.69 1.16 4.97
N LYS A 329 35.47 0.84 5.98
CA LYS A 329 35.43 -0.43 6.73
C LYS A 329 34.12 -0.72 7.51
N ASP A 330 33.17 0.18 7.56
CA ASP A 330 31.91 0.09 8.31
C ASP A 330 30.81 -0.65 7.52
N THR A 331 30.42 -1.83 7.96
CA THR A 331 29.54 -2.79 7.26
C THR A 331 28.11 -2.32 7.00
N PHE A 332 27.60 -1.31 7.69
CA PHE A 332 26.19 -0.88 7.59
C PHE A 332 25.98 0.32 6.64
N GLU A 333 26.81 1.36 6.74
CA GLU A 333 26.89 2.40 5.68
C GLU A 333 27.27 1.76 4.34
N LEU A 334 27.94 0.62 4.40
CA LEU A 334 28.34 -0.23 3.30
C LEU A 334 27.17 -0.58 2.40
N GLY A 335 26.06 -1.10 2.96
CA GLY A 335 24.93 -1.59 2.16
C GLY A 335 24.23 -0.48 1.37
N GLY A 336 24.02 0.69 1.96
CA GLY A 336 23.41 1.83 1.27
C GLY A 336 24.31 2.44 0.20
N LYS A 337 25.62 2.58 0.49
CA LYS A 337 26.62 3.07 -0.48
C LYS A 337 26.81 2.08 -1.63
N VAL A 338 26.88 0.79 -1.33
CA VAL A 338 26.97 -0.27 -2.34
C VAL A 338 25.77 -0.25 -3.29
N LEU A 339 24.55 -0.18 -2.77
CA LEU A 339 23.34 -0.08 -3.59
C LEU A 339 23.34 1.18 -4.47
N SER A 340 23.80 2.31 -3.94
CA SER A 340 23.91 3.56 -4.73
C SER A 340 24.89 3.40 -5.89
N VAL A 341 26.06 2.78 -5.65
CA VAL A 341 27.06 2.52 -6.70
C VAL A 341 26.52 1.54 -7.73
N GLU A 342 25.88 0.45 -7.31
CA GLU A 342 25.26 -0.51 -8.24
C GLU A 342 24.22 0.18 -9.13
N LYS A 343 23.38 1.05 -8.57
CA LYS A 343 22.40 1.85 -9.32
C LYS A 343 23.07 2.79 -10.30
N GLU A 344 24.14 3.46 -9.89
CA GLU A 344 24.90 4.37 -10.74
C GLU A 344 25.53 3.65 -11.94
N VAL A 345 26.16 2.48 -11.71
CA VAL A 345 26.71 1.66 -12.79
C VAL A 345 25.60 1.21 -13.76
N ALA A 346 24.47 0.76 -13.24
CA ALA A 346 23.34 0.35 -14.07
C ALA A 346 22.81 1.49 -14.94
N ARG A 347 22.71 2.71 -14.40
CA ARG A 347 22.23 3.90 -15.13
C ARG A 347 23.23 4.40 -16.17
N ASN A 348 24.53 4.26 -15.91
CA ASN A 348 25.60 4.69 -16.81
C ASN A 348 25.88 3.70 -17.93
N SER A 349 25.40 2.46 -17.86
CA SER A 349 25.56 1.46 -18.90
C SER A 349 24.81 1.85 -20.17
N GLN A 350 25.53 2.06 -21.27
CA GLN A 350 24.96 2.38 -22.57
C GLN A 350 24.19 1.22 -23.18
N LEU A 351 24.66 -0.01 -22.95
CA LEU A 351 23.99 -1.23 -23.43
C LEU A 351 22.63 -1.40 -22.74
N ARG A 352 22.57 -1.20 -21.43
CA ARG A 352 21.32 -1.22 -20.66
C ARG A 352 20.35 -0.14 -21.13
N PHE A 353 20.86 1.09 -21.30
CA PHE A 353 20.06 2.22 -21.78
C PHE A 353 19.44 1.90 -23.15
N LYS A 354 20.26 1.45 -24.11
CA LYS A 354 19.79 1.05 -25.45
C LYS A 354 18.74 -0.05 -25.36
N TYR A 355 19.01 -1.11 -24.58
CA TYR A 355 18.07 -2.20 -24.39
C TYR A 355 16.69 -1.73 -23.89
N ILE A 356 16.66 -0.86 -22.87
CA ILE A 356 15.42 -0.31 -22.32
C ILE A 356 14.67 0.53 -23.36
N CYS A 357 15.37 1.38 -24.11
CA CYS A 357 14.76 2.20 -25.14
C CYS A 357 14.22 1.35 -26.30
N ASP A 358 14.99 0.35 -26.77
CA ASP A 358 14.57 -0.58 -27.82
C ASP A 358 13.34 -1.41 -27.38
N LEU A 359 13.33 -1.86 -26.12
CA LEU A 359 12.18 -2.56 -25.54
C LEU A 359 10.93 -1.67 -25.52
N ALA A 360 11.07 -0.42 -25.06
CA ALA A 360 9.98 0.53 -24.96
C ALA A 360 9.45 0.94 -26.35
N SER A 361 10.32 1.16 -27.32
CA SER A 361 9.93 1.52 -28.69
C SER A 361 9.10 0.41 -29.39
N LYS A 362 9.39 -0.86 -29.07
CA LYS A 362 8.71 -2.02 -29.65
C LYS A 362 7.38 -2.38 -28.97
N THR A 363 7.00 -1.73 -27.87
CA THR A 363 5.67 -1.97 -27.27
C THR A 363 4.57 -1.53 -28.24
N THR A 364 3.51 -2.32 -28.35
CA THR A 364 2.39 -2.09 -29.30
C THR A 364 1.17 -1.48 -28.63
N LYS A 365 1.24 -1.19 -27.32
CA LYS A 365 0.13 -0.68 -26.51
C LYS A 365 0.64 0.43 -25.58
N ASN A 366 -0.29 1.20 -25.04
CA ASN A 366 -0.02 2.28 -24.08
C ASN A 366 0.92 1.83 -22.97
N THR A 367 2.03 2.53 -22.82
CA THR A 367 3.16 2.09 -21.99
C THR A 367 3.60 3.17 -21.01
N LEU A 368 3.78 2.79 -19.76
CA LEU A 368 4.36 3.63 -18.73
C LEU A 368 5.74 3.10 -18.36
N ILE A 369 6.74 3.98 -18.42
CA ILE A 369 8.11 3.70 -17.99
C ILE A 369 8.35 4.36 -16.65
N LEU A 370 8.68 3.57 -15.63
CA LEU A 370 8.88 4.04 -14.26
C LEU A 370 10.37 4.07 -13.90
N PHE A 371 10.88 5.26 -13.59
CA PHE A 371 12.24 5.48 -13.07
C PHE A 371 12.22 6.02 -11.63
N GLY A 372 13.29 5.81 -10.87
CA GLY A 372 13.33 6.14 -9.43
C GLY A 372 13.94 7.50 -9.12
N ASP A 373 15.07 7.83 -9.72
CA ASP A 373 15.86 9.02 -9.34
C ASP A 373 15.76 10.15 -10.36
N ILE A 374 15.22 11.27 -9.90
CA ILE A 374 15.04 12.48 -10.72
C ILE A 374 16.38 13.24 -10.92
N GLN A 375 17.23 13.25 -9.88
CA GLN A 375 18.45 14.09 -9.86
C GLN A 375 19.48 13.70 -10.92
N ASN A 376 19.58 12.43 -11.27
CA ASN A 376 20.55 11.92 -12.25
C ASN A 376 20.10 12.06 -13.70
N GLY A 377 18.90 12.61 -13.96
CA GLY A 377 18.40 12.87 -15.31
C GLY A 377 18.16 11.60 -16.17
N TYR A 378 18.22 10.39 -15.61
CA TYR A 378 18.08 9.14 -16.35
C TYR A 378 16.73 9.02 -17.06
N GLY A 379 15.63 9.35 -16.38
CA GLY A 379 14.30 9.38 -16.98
C GLY A 379 14.20 10.40 -18.13
N ARG A 380 14.87 11.56 -18.01
CA ARG A 380 14.92 12.58 -19.07
C ARG A 380 15.69 12.07 -20.30
N LYS A 381 16.77 11.33 -20.10
CA LYS A 381 17.51 10.68 -21.19
C LYS A 381 16.64 9.68 -21.95
N ILE A 382 15.88 8.82 -21.25
CA ILE A 382 14.94 7.87 -21.87
C ILE A 382 13.87 8.62 -22.66
N TYR A 383 13.27 9.65 -22.07
CA TYR A 383 12.26 10.47 -22.73
C TYR A 383 12.78 11.10 -24.03
N ASN A 384 13.94 11.78 -23.98
CA ASN A 384 14.52 12.45 -25.16
C ASN A 384 14.81 11.45 -26.27
N HIS A 385 15.42 10.30 -25.92
CA HIS A 385 15.73 9.26 -26.89
C HIS A 385 14.47 8.71 -27.59
N LEU A 386 13.44 8.38 -26.81
CA LEU A 386 12.19 7.85 -27.36
C LEU A 386 11.46 8.90 -28.22
N LYS A 387 11.46 10.15 -27.80
CA LYS A 387 10.85 11.26 -28.55
C LYS A 387 11.51 11.50 -29.91
N GLU A 388 12.84 11.29 -29.99
CA GLU A 388 13.63 11.51 -31.22
C GLU A 388 13.63 10.29 -32.16
N ASN A 389 13.42 9.06 -31.60
CA ASN A 389 13.64 7.83 -32.34
C ASN A 389 12.36 6.96 -32.47
N THR A 390 11.18 7.49 -32.15
CA THR A 390 9.89 6.77 -32.33
C THR A 390 8.81 7.72 -32.82
N ASP A 391 7.83 7.18 -33.54
CA ASP A 391 6.64 7.93 -33.96
C ASP A 391 5.55 7.98 -32.88
N LYS A 392 5.89 7.59 -31.63
CA LYS A 392 4.96 7.53 -30.52
C LYS A 392 4.79 8.88 -29.84
N SER A 393 3.62 9.10 -29.27
CA SER A 393 3.37 10.25 -28.38
C SER A 393 4.07 10.04 -27.05
N VAL A 394 5.20 10.71 -26.80
CA VAL A 394 6.00 10.52 -25.61
C VAL A 394 5.86 11.71 -24.67
N PHE A 395 5.52 11.44 -23.38
CA PHE A 395 5.37 12.43 -22.32
C PHE A 395 6.38 12.17 -21.20
N TYR A 396 6.80 13.24 -20.50
CA TYR A 396 7.66 13.13 -19.33
C TYR A 396 7.00 13.72 -18.10
N VAL A 397 6.97 12.97 -16.98
CA VAL A 397 6.29 13.39 -15.76
C VAL A 397 7.17 13.14 -14.53
N ASP A 398 7.49 14.21 -13.80
CA ASP A 398 8.14 14.16 -12.49
C ASP A 398 7.52 15.15 -11.49
N GLY A 399 8.11 15.25 -10.29
CA GLY A 399 7.60 16.15 -9.23
C GLY A 399 7.65 17.64 -9.57
N GLY A 400 8.47 18.06 -10.53
CA GLY A 400 8.61 19.46 -10.96
C GLY A 400 7.68 19.88 -12.11
N ILE A 401 6.92 18.94 -12.68
CA ILE A 401 5.99 19.21 -13.79
C ILE A 401 4.65 19.72 -13.26
N SER A 402 4.07 20.74 -13.96
CA SER A 402 2.76 21.30 -13.60
C SER A 402 1.64 20.26 -13.64
N ASN A 403 0.60 20.48 -12.84
CA ASN A 403 -0.56 19.59 -12.81
C ASN A 403 -1.28 19.53 -14.16
N ASP A 404 -1.43 20.66 -14.85
CA ASP A 404 -2.07 20.74 -16.17
C ASP A 404 -1.38 19.84 -17.21
N TYR A 405 -0.03 19.83 -17.22
CA TYR A 405 0.72 18.96 -18.12
C TYR A 405 0.58 17.48 -17.74
N ARG A 406 0.56 17.16 -16.45
CA ARG A 406 0.33 15.79 -15.97
C ARG A 406 -1.05 15.28 -16.38
N ASP A 407 -2.07 16.14 -16.23
CA ASP A 407 -3.45 15.80 -16.62
C ASP A 407 -3.58 15.65 -18.14
N ASN A 408 -2.89 16.49 -18.92
CA ASN A 408 -2.84 16.33 -20.38
C ASN A 408 -2.17 14.99 -20.78
N ALA A 409 -1.02 14.65 -20.21
CA ALA A 409 -0.35 13.36 -20.48
C ALA A 409 -1.25 12.17 -20.13
N LYS A 410 -1.96 12.25 -19.00
CA LYS A 410 -2.93 11.26 -18.56
C LYS A 410 -4.10 11.13 -19.53
N GLN A 411 -4.75 12.25 -19.89
CA GLN A 411 -5.88 12.26 -20.82
C GLN A 411 -5.47 11.76 -22.21
N SER A 412 -4.26 12.11 -22.68
CA SER A 412 -3.72 11.63 -23.94
C SER A 412 -3.60 10.11 -23.97
N MET A 413 -3.13 9.48 -22.88
CA MET A 413 -3.05 8.02 -22.80
C MET A 413 -4.43 7.37 -22.60
N GLU A 414 -5.31 7.99 -21.78
CA GLU A 414 -6.65 7.45 -21.54
C GLU A 414 -7.50 7.40 -22.82
N ASN A 415 -7.39 8.42 -23.67
CA ASN A 415 -8.14 8.55 -24.92
C ASN A 415 -7.44 7.92 -26.13
N ASP A 416 -6.25 7.34 -25.97
CA ASP A 416 -5.50 6.76 -27.05
C ASP A 416 -5.97 5.33 -27.38
N GLU A 417 -6.83 5.20 -28.37
CA GLU A 417 -7.32 3.92 -28.87
C GLU A 417 -6.27 3.15 -29.70
N THR A 418 -5.25 3.85 -30.20
CA THR A 418 -4.21 3.23 -31.05
C THR A 418 -3.15 2.50 -30.22
N GLY A 419 -3.01 2.83 -28.94
CA GLY A 419 -1.99 2.27 -28.06
C GLY A 419 -0.58 2.84 -28.33
N ASN A 420 -0.50 4.06 -28.84
CA ASN A 420 0.75 4.65 -29.29
C ASN A 420 1.33 5.68 -28.31
N THR A 421 0.84 5.71 -27.07
CA THR A 421 1.30 6.66 -26.04
C THR A 421 2.27 6.03 -25.08
N ILE A 422 3.40 6.74 -24.84
CA ILE A 422 4.39 6.41 -23.81
C ILE A 422 4.46 7.56 -22.78
N ILE A 423 4.37 7.23 -21.50
CA ILE A 423 4.66 8.17 -20.42
C ILE A 423 5.91 7.68 -19.68
N VAL A 424 6.93 8.54 -19.58
CA VAL A 424 8.13 8.32 -18.76
C VAL A 424 7.94 9.07 -17.46
N ALA A 425 7.71 8.37 -16.35
CA ALA A 425 7.34 8.98 -15.08
C ALA A 425 8.25 8.56 -13.92
N SER A 426 8.45 9.48 -12.97
CA SER A 426 9.06 9.12 -11.69
C SER A 426 8.13 8.20 -10.91
N ILE A 427 8.69 7.13 -10.33
CA ILE A 427 7.95 6.16 -9.52
C ILE A 427 7.26 6.84 -8.30
N PHE A 428 7.84 7.91 -7.77
CA PHE A 428 7.26 8.69 -6.66
C PHE A 428 6.05 9.49 -7.13
N THR A 429 6.14 10.17 -8.27
CA THR A 429 5.04 10.95 -8.85
C THR A 429 3.89 10.05 -9.29
N PHE A 430 4.20 8.85 -9.78
CA PHE A 430 3.20 7.84 -10.12
C PHE A 430 2.42 7.37 -8.88
N GLY A 431 3.08 7.24 -7.72
CA GLY A 431 2.43 6.93 -6.44
C GLY A 431 1.37 7.96 -6.02
N GLU A 432 1.46 9.20 -6.44
CA GLU A 432 0.67 10.33 -5.97
C GLU A 432 -0.55 10.72 -6.81
N GLY A 433 -1.04 9.87 -7.73
CA GLY A 433 -2.35 10.18 -8.32
C GLY A 433 -2.51 10.04 -9.83
N ILE A 434 -1.58 9.42 -10.55
CA ILE A 434 -1.82 9.08 -11.96
C ILE A 434 -2.78 7.89 -12.04
N ASP A 435 -4.02 8.14 -12.39
CA ASP A 435 -5.09 7.16 -12.57
C ASP A 435 -5.40 7.04 -14.05
N ILE A 436 -4.95 5.95 -14.70
CA ILE A 436 -5.15 5.67 -16.12
C ILE A 436 -5.69 4.25 -16.26
N SER A 437 -6.89 4.10 -16.82
CA SER A 437 -7.50 2.80 -17.06
C SER A 437 -6.96 2.14 -18.34
N ASN A 438 -6.66 2.96 -19.35
CA ASN A 438 -6.11 2.52 -20.65
C ASN A 438 -4.58 2.28 -20.60
N LEU A 439 -4.06 1.84 -19.46
CA LEU A 439 -2.65 1.49 -19.27
C LEU A 439 -2.43 -0.01 -19.45
N HIS A 440 -1.73 -0.41 -20.50
CA HIS A 440 -1.50 -1.82 -20.85
C HIS A 440 -0.16 -2.35 -20.37
N ASN A 441 0.90 -1.56 -20.50
CA ASN A 441 2.25 -1.99 -20.14
C ASN A 441 2.88 -1.06 -19.12
N VAL A 442 3.60 -1.63 -18.17
CA VAL A 442 4.51 -0.89 -17.29
C VAL A 442 5.90 -1.49 -17.42
N ILE A 443 6.90 -0.65 -17.65
CA ILE A 443 8.32 -1.02 -17.61
C ILE A 443 8.94 -0.40 -16.35
N LEU A 444 9.27 -1.23 -15.37
CA LEU A 444 9.96 -0.82 -14.15
C LEU A 444 11.46 -0.88 -14.40
N VAL A 445 12.07 0.27 -14.70
CA VAL A 445 13.49 0.33 -15.08
C VAL A 445 14.43 0.48 -13.90
N GLU A 446 13.92 0.73 -12.70
CA GLU A 446 14.74 0.84 -11.49
C GLU A 446 14.29 -0.08 -10.39
N SER A 447 15.30 -0.57 -9.66
CA SER A 447 15.08 -1.45 -8.52
C SER A 447 14.40 -0.71 -7.38
N THR A 448 13.22 -1.16 -6.98
CA THR A 448 12.55 -0.78 -5.73
C THR A 448 12.47 -1.98 -4.79
N LYS A 449 12.53 -1.71 -3.49
CA LYS A 449 12.37 -2.71 -2.43
C LYS A 449 10.99 -2.66 -1.77
N SER A 450 10.18 -1.66 -2.13
CA SER A 450 8.88 -1.44 -1.52
C SER A 450 7.82 -2.36 -2.11
N ASP A 451 7.46 -3.40 -1.36
CA ASP A 451 6.35 -4.32 -1.71
C ASP A 451 5.03 -3.57 -1.94
N SER A 452 4.82 -2.52 -1.19
CA SER A 452 3.66 -1.65 -1.28
C SER A 452 3.61 -0.86 -2.60
N MET A 453 4.75 -0.26 -3.01
CA MET A 453 4.84 0.48 -4.26
C MET A 453 4.61 -0.45 -5.47
N VAL A 454 5.20 -1.64 -5.44
CA VAL A 454 4.95 -2.68 -6.45
C VAL A 454 3.48 -3.07 -6.50
N GLY A 455 2.85 -3.23 -5.33
CA GLY A 455 1.41 -3.50 -5.22
C GLY A 455 0.55 -2.38 -5.83
N GLN A 456 0.91 -1.12 -5.64
CA GLN A 456 0.22 0.02 -6.26
C GLN A 456 0.37 0.05 -7.79
N ILE A 457 1.58 -0.23 -8.30
CA ILE A 457 1.84 -0.31 -9.75
C ILE A 457 0.94 -1.39 -10.38
N ILE A 458 0.95 -2.59 -9.80
CA ILE A 458 0.12 -3.69 -10.27
C ILE A 458 -1.37 -3.34 -10.16
N GLY A 459 -1.80 -2.76 -9.05
CA GLY A 459 -3.19 -2.36 -8.85
C GLY A 459 -3.70 -1.39 -9.90
N ARG A 460 -2.85 -0.52 -10.45
CA ARG A 460 -3.21 0.37 -11.56
C ARG A 460 -3.29 -0.37 -12.90
N LEU A 461 -2.37 -1.32 -13.13
CA LEU A 461 -2.46 -2.22 -14.27
C LEU A 461 -3.72 -3.09 -14.26
N MET A 462 -4.21 -3.44 -13.08
CA MET A 462 -5.42 -4.25 -12.90
C MET A 462 -6.72 -3.51 -13.26
N ARG A 463 -6.70 -2.18 -13.47
CA ARG A 463 -7.91 -1.44 -13.83
C ARG A 463 -8.46 -1.90 -15.16
N LYS A 464 -9.78 -2.06 -15.18
CA LYS A 464 -10.48 -2.46 -16.41
C LYS A 464 -10.57 -1.32 -17.40
N HIS A 465 -10.41 -1.64 -18.66
CA HIS A 465 -10.69 -0.79 -19.81
C HIS A 465 -11.17 -1.67 -20.95
N GLU A 466 -12.05 -1.17 -21.81
CA GLU A 466 -12.66 -1.95 -22.90
C GLU A 466 -11.63 -2.52 -23.88
N SER A 467 -10.53 -1.78 -24.13
CA SER A 467 -9.43 -2.20 -25.01
C SER A 467 -8.49 -3.24 -24.39
N LYS A 468 -8.77 -3.74 -23.15
CA LYS A 468 -7.76 -4.38 -22.32
C LYS A 468 -8.19 -5.76 -21.81
N GLU A 469 -7.72 -6.81 -22.46
CA GLU A 469 -7.90 -8.20 -22.02
C GLU A 469 -6.90 -8.60 -20.93
N SER A 470 -5.65 -8.13 -21.04
CA SER A 470 -4.59 -8.33 -20.05
C SER A 470 -3.63 -7.15 -20.04
N ALA A 471 -2.83 -7.05 -18.98
CA ALA A 471 -1.77 -6.07 -18.86
C ALA A 471 -0.43 -6.73 -18.58
N ILE A 472 0.67 -6.03 -18.88
CA ILE A 472 2.02 -6.56 -18.73
C ILE A 472 2.83 -5.65 -17.81
N LEU A 473 3.42 -6.23 -16.77
CA LEU A 473 4.48 -5.60 -15.99
C LEU A 473 5.82 -6.19 -16.42
N ILE A 474 6.69 -5.35 -16.97
CA ILE A 474 8.08 -5.71 -17.28
C ILE A 474 8.95 -5.17 -16.15
N ASP A 475 9.54 -6.08 -15.39
CA ASP A 475 10.40 -5.77 -14.26
C ASP A 475 11.87 -6.02 -14.62
N ILE A 476 12.66 -4.94 -14.71
CA ILE A 476 14.08 -5.01 -15.05
C ILE A 476 14.91 -5.24 -13.79
N GLY A 477 15.73 -6.28 -13.82
CA GLY A 477 16.73 -6.59 -12.82
C GLY A 477 18.14 -6.50 -13.38
N ASP A 478 19.12 -6.27 -12.50
CA ASP A 478 20.52 -6.07 -12.89
C ASP A 478 21.43 -7.08 -12.20
N ASP A 479 22.14 -7.92 -12.97
CA ASP A 479 23.02 -8.96 -12.49
C ASP A 479 24.49 -8.60 -12.69
N PHE A 480 25.13 -8.17 -11.60
CA PHE A 480 26.56 -7.87 -11.54
C PHE A 480 27.41 -9.01 -10.95
N ARG A 481 26.86 -10.22 -10.79
CA ARG A 481 27.61 -11.34 -10.25
C ARG A 481 28.71 -11.78 -11.22
N LEU A 482 29.88 -12.09 -10.67
CA LEU A 482 31.02 -12.59 -11.43
C LEU A 482 31.05 -14.12 -11.38
N GLY A 483 31.00 -14.77 -12.55
CA GLY A 483 31.09 -16.23 -12.67
C GLY A 483 30.01 -17.00 -11.92
N ASN A 484 30.22 -18.27 -11.69
CA ASN A 484 29.31 -19.17 -10.96
C ASN A 484 29.36 -19.01 -9.43
N ASP A 485 30.00 -17.97 -8.90
CA ASP A 485 30.12 -17.78 -7.46
C ASP A 485 28.81 -17.19 -6.88
N ASN A 486 27.84 -18.06 -6.62
CA ASN A 486 26.53 -17.74 -6.04
C ASN A 486 26.61 -17.13 -4.62
N LYS A 487 27.81 -17.00 -4.04
CA LYS A 487 27.99 -16.57 -2.65
C LYS A 487 27.98 -15.04 -2.47
N LYS A 488 28.12 -14.25 -3.53
CA LYS A 488 28.13 -12.78 -3.45
C LYS A 488 27.09 -12.18 -4.39
N ASN A 489 25.81 -12.29 -4.02
CA ASN A 489 24.74 -11.61 -4.72
C ASN A 489 24.89 -10.09 -4.58
N ASN A 490 24.82 -9.35 -5.69
CA ASN A 490 24.68 -7.91 -5.65
C ASN A 490 23.28 -7.50 -5.16
N TYR A 491 23.12 -6.26 -4.67
CA TYR A 491 21.86 -5.80 -4.10
C TYR A 491 20.73 -5.69 -5.13
N LEU A 492 21.03 -5.22 -6.34
CA LEU A 492 20.01 -5.11 -7.42
C LEU A 492 19.48 -6.49 -7.82
N TYR A 493 20.36 -7.50 -7.93
CA TYR A 493 19.95 -8.88 -8.16
C TYR A 493 19.06 -9.41 -7.02
N LYS A 494 19.46 -9.17 -5.78
CA LYS A 494 18.69 -9.61 -4.61
C LYS A 494 17.30 -8.96 -4.60
N HIS A 495 17.22 -7.66 -4.84
CA HIS A 495 15.94 -6.96 -4.92
C HIS A 495 15.04 -7.50 -6.05
N PHE A 496 15.63 -7.89 -7.19
CA PHE A 496 14.89 -8.51 -8.28
C PHE A 496 14.29 -9.86 -7.85
N ILE A 497 15.10 -10.71 -7.19
CA ILE A 497 14.62 -12.02 -6.68
C ILE A 497 13.55 -11.83 -5.60
N ASP A 498 13.72 -10.86 -4.69
CA ASP A 498 12.72 -10.56 -3.66
C ASP A 498 11.38 -10.15 -4.31
N ARG A 499 11.39 -9.32 -5.37
CA ARG A 499 10.19 -8.95 -6.13
C ARG A 499 9.59 -10.13 -6.88
N ALA A 500 10.41 -10.95 -7.54
CA ALA A 500 9.96 -12.16 -8.23
C ALA A 500 9.20 -13.11 -7.29
N ASN A 501 9.74 -13.32 -6.08
CA ASN A 501 9.07 -14.11 -5.05
C ASN A 501 7.76 -13.48 -4.58
N ASN A 502 7.70 -12.15 -4.48
CA ASN A 502 6.50 -11.42 -4.13
C ASN A 502 5.41 -11.58 -5.19
N TYR A 503 5.74 -11.45 -6.48
CA TYR A 503 4.78 -11.67 -7.58
C TYR A 503 4.18 -13.07 -7.53
N LYS A 504 5.04 -14.10 -7.39
CA LYS A 504 4.60 -15.50 -7.29
C LYS A 504 3.72 -15.76 -6.06
N SER A 505 4.09 -15.22 -4.90
CA SER A 505 3.31 -15.40 -3.66
C SER A 505 1.94 -14.73 -3.70
N ARG A 506 1.76 -13.72 -4.55
CA ARG A 506 0.47 -13.05 -4.81
C ARG A 506 -0.35 -13.70 -5.93
N GLY A 507 0.15 -14.79 -6.51
CA GLY A 507 -0.55 -15.55 -7.55
C GLY A 507 -0.53 -14.93 -8.95
N PHE A 508 0.39 -13.97 -9.22
CA PHE A 508 0.55 -13.44 -10.58
C PHE A 508 1.26 -14.44 -11.50
N ASN A 509 0.84 -14.47 -12.77
CA ASN A 509 1.57 -15.20 -13.80
C ASN A 509 2.93 -14.54 -14.00
N TYR A 510 4.01 -15.24 -13.63
CA TYR A 510 5.38 -14.72 -13.63
C TYR A 510 6.28 -15.57 -14.52
N GLU A 511 6.89 -14.92 -15.49
CA GLU A 511 7.93 -15.47 -16.35
C GLU A 511 9.22 -14.70 -16.15
N SER A 512 10.38 -15.38 -16.23
CA SER A 512 11.68 -14.72 -16.12
C SER A 512 12.55 -14.99 -17.34
N TYR A 513 13.21 -13.94 -17.78
CA TYR A 513 14.13 -13.94 -18.92
C TYR A 513 15.50 -13.48 -18.48
N TYR A 514 16.53 -14.15 -18.99
CA TYR A 514 17.93 -13.78 -18.76
C TYR A 514 18.49 -13.23 -20.07
N VAL A 515 18.96 -11.99 -20.06
CA VAL A 515 19.42 -11.27 -21.26
C VAL A 515 20.88 -10.88 -21.11
N ASN A 516 21.74 -11.36 -22.01
CA ASN A 516 23.11 -10.91 -22.11
C ASN A 516 23.19 -9.61 -22.91
N LEU A 517 23.63 -8.54 -22.28
CA LEU A 517 23.69 -7.21 -22.93
C LEU A 517 24.64 -7.16 -24.15
N LEU A 518 25.63 -8.06 -24.23
CA LEU A 518 26.53 -8.16 -25.42
C LEU A 518 25.83 -8.67 -26.68
N GLU A 519 24.80 -9.52 -26.50
CA GLU A 519 24.13 -10.20 -27.60
C GLU A 519 22.99 -9.38 -28.19
N THR A 520 22.66 -8.22 -27.61
CA THR A 520 21.54 -7.37 -28.05
C THR A 520 21.79 -6.60 -29.34
N ASN A 521 22.88 -6.84 -30.05
CA ASN A 521 23.12 -6.29 -31.41
C ASN A 521 22.37 -7.04 -32.52
N LEU A 522 21.48 -7.98 -32.20
CA LEU A 522 20.90 -8.91 -33.19
C LEU A 522 19.37 -8.83 -33.33
N PHE A 523 18.72 -7.73 -32.89
CA PHE A 523 17.29 -7.55 -33.16
C PHE A 523 16.94 -6.15 -33.64
#